data_8d21904bdab1c058010258261e1a4958
#
_entry.id   8d21904bdab1c058010258261e1a4958
#
_cell.length_a   1.000
_cell.length_b   1.000
_cell.length_c   1.000
_cell.angle_alpha   90.00
_cell.angle_beta   90.00
_cell.angle_gamma   90.00
#
_symmetry.space_group_name_H-M   'P 1'
#
loop_
_entity.id
_entity.type
_entity.pdbx_description
1 polymer ?
#
loop_
_entity_poly.entity_id
_entity_poly.type
_entity_poly.pdbx_seq_one_letter_code
_entity_poly.pdbx_strand_id
1 'polypeptide(L)'
;MKVLYCNPSFWEYRLPFYVELNRLFNGNFHVLYSTRYFMSKHRKLLDEIKKELGDNAHPYDNETVFDFKTRSFSKHQEGDKSIPIPTALWGMVSKIKPDVLITEGFFQWTPIIQLYGLVHHVPVFMGYERTLHTERNNSKFKTFTRKIQDKLFRGYLVNGSETKKYLESIGVAPKKIFIGGMSADSKGLRDAISSYTDESKDLFKKKFQRGEDGLIYLFTGQLITRKGIIP
;
A
#
# COMPACT_ATOMS: atom_id res chain seq x y z
N MET A 1 -11.09 -20.63 -4.34
CA MET A 1 -10.88 -19.33 -5.06
C MET A 1 -9.57 -18.74 -4.56
N LYS A 2 -8.61 -18.59 -5.45
CA LYS A 2 -7.27 -18.06 -5.16
C LYS A 2 -7.24 -16.56 -5.47
N VAL A 3 -6.96 -15.76 -4.46
CA VAL A 3 -6.85 -14.31 -4.59
C VAL A 3 -5.37 -13.93 -4.57
N LEU A 4 -4.91 -13.13 -5.53
CA LEU A 4 -3.57 -12.58 -5.54
C LEU A 4 -3.61 -11.06 -5.37
N TYR A 5 -3.03 -10.57 -4.28
CA TYR A 5 -2.82 -9.15 -4.03
C TYR A 5 -1.43 -8.72 -4.51
N CYS A 6 -1.38 -7.85 -5.50
CA CYS A 6 -0.16 -7.31 -6.08
C CYS A 6 0.16 -5.96 -5.44
N ASN A 7 1.06 -5.95 -4.46
CA ASN A 7 1.44 -4.77 -3.71
C ASN A 7 2.90 -4.39 -3.96
N PRO A 8 3.20 -3.43 -4.85
CA PRO A 8 4.58 -3.02 -5.14
C PRO A 8 5.28 -2.38 -3.95
N SER A 9 4.55 -1.94 -2.92
CA SER A 9 5.10 -1.33 -1.71
C SER A 9 4.51 -1.95 -0.45
N PHE A 10 5.08 -3.07 -0.01
CA PHE A 10 4.66 -3.74 1.22
C PHE A 10 5.13 -2.97 2.45
N TRP A 11 4.19 -2.68 3.37
CA TRP A 11 4.46 -2.01 4.64
C TRP A 11 4.18 -2.93 5.82
N GLU A 12 4.97 -2.83 6.90
CA GLU A 12 4.89 -3.67 8.10
C GLU A 12 3.47 -3.77 8.68
N TYR A 13 2.79 -2.64 8.78
CA TYR A 13 1.44 -2.58 9.37
C TYR A 13 0.36 -3.33 8.57
N ARG A 14 0.67 -3.76 7.34
CA ARG A 14 -0.25 -4.54 6.50
C ARG A 14 -0.11 -6.05 6.69
N LEU A 15 0.98 -6.53 7.30
CA LEU A 15 1.18 -7.96 7.50
C LEU A 15 0.04 -8.62 8.28
N PRO A 16 -0.40 -8.11 9.45
CA PRO A 16 -1.52 -8.69 10.17
C PRO A 16 -2.82 -8.75 9.36
N PHE A 17 -3.06 -7.73 8.53
CA PHE A 17 -4.20 -7.69 7.62
C PHE A 17 -4.14 -8.80 6.57
N TYR A 18 -2.99 -9.04 5.95
CA TYR A 18 -2.82 -10.11 4.97
C TYR A 18 -2.91 -11.50 5.59
N VAL A 19 -2.38 -11.66 6.81
CA VAL A 19 -2.52 -12.90 7.58
C VAL A 19 -3.99 -13.21 7.84
N GLU A 20 -4.77 -12.23 8.27
CA GLU A 20 -6.20 -12.42 8.50
C GLU A 20 -6.97 -12.69 7.21
N LEU A 21 -6.65 -12.01 6.11
CA LEU A 21 -7.23 -12.34 4.81
C LEU A 21 -6.87 -13.77 4.37
N ASN A 22 -5.63 -14.19 4.58
CA ASN A 22 -5.23 -15.55 4.26
C ASN A 22 -6.03 -16.58 5.07
N ARG A 23 -6.27 -16.31 6.34
CA ARG A 23 -7.15 -17.14 7.19
C ARG A 23 -8.58 -17.18 6.67
N LEU A 24 -9.16 -16.03 6.33
CA LEU A 24 -10.54 -15.92 5.80
C LEU A 24 -10.71 -16.59 4.44
N PHE A 25 -9.68 -16.63 3.62
CA PHE A 25 -9.65 -17.30 2.32
C PHE A 25 -9.15 -18.76 2.41
N ASN A 26 -9.09 -19.33 3.63
CA ASN A 26 -8.65 -20.72 3.87
C ASN A 26 -7.30 -21.05 3.21
N GLY A 27 -6.30 -20.16 3.39
CA GLY A 27 -4.97 -20.34 2.82
C GLY A 27 -4.85 -20.01 1.32
N ASN A 28 -5.87 -19.40 0.70
CA ASN A 28 -5.87 -19.09 -0.72
C ASN A 28 -5.71 -17.58 -1.01
N PHE A 29 -5.22 -16.81 -0.04
CA PHE A 29 -4.87 -15.40 -0.24
C PHE A 29 -3.36 -15.26 -0.36
N HIS A 30 -2.90 -14.87 -1.54
CA HIS A 30 -1.50 -14.73 -1.88
C HIS A 30 -1.12 -13.26 -1.99
N VAL A 31 0.12 -12.92 -1.62
CA VAL A 31 0.65 -11.56 -1.73
C VAL A 31 1.93 -11.57 -2.56
N LEU A 32 1.92 -10.82 -3.66
CA LEU A 32 3.08 -10.57 -4.50
C LEU A 32 3.58 -9.15 -4.22
N TYR A 33 4.83 -9.01 -3.78
CA TYR A 33 5.36 -7.74 -3.33
C TYR A 33 6.80 -7.49 -3.80
N SER A 34 7.15 -6.23 -4.05
CA SER A 34 8.50 -5.85 -4.43
C SER A 34 9.43 -5.87 -3.21
N THR A 35 10.59 -6.48 -3.36
CA THR A 35 11.65 -6.45 -2.32
C THR A 35 12.54 -5.21 -2.42
N ARG A 36 12.43 -4.43 -3.50
CA ARG A 36 13.28 -3.27 -3.78
C ARG A 36 13.26 -2.22 -2.67
N TYR A 37 12.10 -2.01 -2.03
CA TYR A 37 11.94 -1.00 -0.99
C TYR A 37 12.33 -1.49 0.42
N PHE A 38 12.75 -2.76 0.54
CA PHE A 38 13.24 -3.30 1.79
C PHE A 38 14.69 -2.90 2.00
N MET A 39 14.90 -1.84 2.77
CA MET A 39 16.23 -1.46 3.24
C MET A 39 16.78 -2.52 4.20
N SER A 40 18.09 -2.49 4.48
CA SER A 40 18.75 -3.44 5.41
C SER A 40 18.07 -3.51 6.78
N LYS A 41 17.52 -2.40 7.27
CA LYS A 41 16.75 -2.32 8.52
C LYS A 41 15.41 -3.09 8.50
N HIS A 42 14.91 -3.43 7.34
CA HIS A 42 13.63 -4.14 7.17
C HIS A 42 13.81 -5.64 6.83
N ARG A 43 15.03 -6.19 6.94
CA ARG A 43 15.25 -7.65 6.70
C ARG A 43 14.40 -8.52 7.60
N LYS A 44 14.23 -8.14 8.88
CA LYS A 44 13.37 -8.85 9.81
C LYS A 44 11.93 -8.97 9.30
N LEU A 45 11.43 -7.94 8.61
CA LEU A 45 10.10 -7.98 8.03
C LEU A 45 9.96 -9.06 6.94
N LEU A 46 10.98 -9.30 6.14
CA LEU A 46 10.96 -10.38 5.14
C LEU A 46 10.84 -11.76 5.80
N ASP A 47 11.57 -11.98 6.90
CA ASP A 47 11.50 -13.21 7.67
C ASP A 47 10.12 -13.39 8.34
N GLU A 48 9.55 -12.30 8.88
CA GLU A 48 8.20 -12.29 9.44
C GLU A 48 7.13 -12.58 8.38
N ILE A 49 7.21 -11.95 7.21
CA ILE A 49 6.30 -12.21 6.09
C ILE A 49 6.34 -13.69 5.69
N LYS A 50 7.55 -14.25 5.55
CA LYS A 50 7.72 -15.65 5.20
C LYS A 50 7.21 -16.59 6.30
N LYS A 51 7.43 -16.27 7.56
CA LYS A 51 6.94 -17.03 8.71
C LYS A 51 5.40 -17.04 8.75
N GLU A 52 4.75 -15.91 8.56
CA GLU A 52 3.31 -15.76 8.74
C GLU A 52 2.49 -16.18 7.51
N LEU A 53 2.99 -15.94 6.29
CA LEU A 53 2.27 -16.23 5.05
C LEU A 53 2.81 -17.46 4.32
N GLY A 54 4.01 -17.95 4.66
CA GLY A 54 4.61 -19.14 4.05
C GLY A 54 4.70 -19.03 2.53
N ASP A 55 4.20 -20.07 1.84
CA ASP A 55 4.20 -20.16 0.37
C ASP A 55 3.24 -19.19 -0.31
N ASN A 56 2.41 -18.48 0.45
CA ASN A 56 1.51 -17.44 -0.06
C ASN A 56 2.18 -16.07 -0.17
N ALA A 57 3.41 -15.94 0.32
CA ALA A 57 4.24 -14.75 0.18
C ALA A 57 5.17 -14.89 -1.03
N HIS A 58 5.00 -14.02 -2.02
CA HIS A 58 5.77 -14.05 -3.27
C HIS A 58 6.63 -12.80 -3.39
N PRO A 59 7.91 -12.85 -2.96
CA PRO A 59 8.84 -11.73 -3.15
C PRO A 59 9.20 -11.57 -4.63
N TYR A 60 9.26 -10.32 -5.09
CA TYR A 60 9.62 -9.94 -6.45
C TYR A 60 10.81 -8.98 -6.44
N ASP A 61 11.90 -9.36 -7.07
CA ASP A 61 13.16 -8.61 -7.13
C ASP A 61 13.62 -8.26 -8.56
N ASN A 62 12.90 -8.77 -9.59
CA ASN A 62 13.26 -8.62 -11.00
C ASN A 62 12.72 -7.32 -11.62
N GLU A 63 12.95 -6.18 -10.97
CA GLU A 63 12.60 -4.87 -11.52
C GLU A 63 13.79 -4.28 -12.28
N THR A 64 13.65 -4.10 -13.59
CA THR A 64 14.64 -3.34 -14.37
C THR A 64 14.44 -1.86 -14.11
N VAL A 65 15.49 -1.18 -13.68
CA VAL A 65 15.44 0.23 -13.33
C VAL A 65 15.92 1.07 -14.51
N PHE A 66 15.09 1.97 -14.97
CA PHE A 66 15.48 3.01 -15.93
C PHE A 66 15.68 4.32 -15.18
N ASP A 67 16.91 4.80 -15.13
CA ASP A 67 17.26 6.07 -14.52
C ASP A 67 17.13 7.18 -15.57
N PHE A 68 16.12 8.02 -15.42
CA PHE A 68 15.98 9.22 -16.22
C PHE A 68 16.63 10.39 -15.48
N LYS A 69 17.79 10.82 -15.93
CA LYS A 69 18.36 12.11 -15.52
C LYS A 69 17.52 13.23 -16.10
N THR A 70 16.41 13.57 -15.46
CA THR A 70 15.65 14.77 -15.81
C THR A 70 16.37 15.98 -15.23
N ARG A 71 16.91 16.85 -16.09
CA ARG A 71 17.24 18.24 -15.72
C ARG A 71 15.95 18.93 -15.31
N SER A 72 15.59 18.87 -14.04
CA SER A 72 14.46 19.61 -13.51
C SER A 72 14.91 21.03 -13.22
N PHE A 73 14.21 22.02 -13.81
CA PHE A 73 14.39 23.45 -13.54
C PHE A 73 13.83 23.87 -12.15
N SER A 74 13.39 22.98 -11.31
CA SER A 74 12.91 23.30 -9.97
C SER A 74 13.96 22.94 -8.91
N LYS A 75 14.46 23.96 -8.24
CA LYS A 75 15.54 23.95 -7.23
C LYS A 75 15.28 23.13 -5.95
N HIS A 76 14.24 22.27 -5.85
CA HIS A 76 13.86 21.63 -4.58
C HIS A 76 13.50 20.15 -4.62
N GLN A 77 13.83 19.42 -5.68
CA GLN A 77 13.76 17.96 -5.66
C GLN A 77 14.90 17.36 -6.50
N GLU A 78 16.06 17.27 -5.89
CA GLU A 78 17.09 16.31 -6.31
C GLU A 78 16.63 14.92 -5.88
N GLY A 79 16.02 14.21 -6.80
CA GLY A 79 15.71 12.80 -6.68
C GLY A 79 15.78 12.21 -8.07
N ASP A 80 16.78 11.35 -8.32
CA ASP A 80 16.81 10.53 -9.50
C ASP A 80 15.48 9.82 -9.64
N LYS A 81 14.70 10.18 -10.67
CA LYS A 81 13.42 9.52 -10.96
C LYS A 81 13.71 8.20 -11.67
N SER A 82 13.99 7.19 -10.88
CA SER A 82 14.09 5.83 -11.37
C SER A 82 12.69 5.23 -11.55
N ILE A 83 12.41 4.72 -12.73
CA ILE A 83 11.15 4.02 -13.02
C ILE A 83 11.43 2.53 -13.05
N PRO A 84 10.98 1.75 -12.04
CA PRO A 84 11.11 0.30 -12.06
C PRO A 84 10.10 -0.30 -13.06
N ILE A 85 10.60 -1.08 -14.00
CA ILE A 85 9.76 -1.85 -14.93
C ILE A 85 9.77 -3.31 -14.46
N PRO A 86 8.62 -3.87 -14.10
CA PRO A 86 8.52 -5.24 -13.61
C PRO A 86 8.46 -6.25 -14.76
N THR A 87 9.62 -6.55 -15.36
CA THR A 87 9.72 -7.36 -16.59
C THR A 87 9.26 -8.81 -16.43
N ALA A 88 9.43 -9.41 -15.24
CA ALA A 88 9.04 -10.81 -14.97
C ALA A 88 7.69 -10.95 -14.25
N LEU A 89 6.97 -9.85 -14.02
CA LEU A 89 5.72 -9.84 -13.24
C LEU A 89 4.66 -10.77 -13.86
N TRP A 90 4.50 -10.73 -15.17
CA TRP A 90 3.56 -11.60 -15.90
C TRP A 90 3.82 -13.08 -15.63
N GLY A 91 5.08 -13.50 -15.72
CA GLY A 91 5.46 -14.88 -15.46
C GLY A 91 5.17 -15.35 -14.03
N MET A 92 5.37 -14.45 -13.04
CA MET A 92 5.05 -14.76 -11.65
C MET A 92 3.54 -14.91 -11.43
N VAL A 93 2.74 -14.01 -11.96
CA VAL A 93 1.27 -14.12 -11.90
C VAL A 93 0.79 -15.40 -12.58
N SER A 94 1.38 -15.76 -13.73
CA SER A 94 1.05 -16.99 -14.46
C SER A 94 1.39 -18.27 -13.68
N LYS A 95 2.46 -18.28 -12.89
CA LYS A 95 2.80 -19.41 -12.01
C LYS A 95 1.81 -19.57 -10.86
N ILE A 96 1.33 -18.46 -10.29
CA ILE A 96 0.39 -18.47 -9.17
C ILE A 96 -1.01 -18.88 -9.62
N LYS A 97 -1.42 -18.55 -10.84
CA LYS A 97 -2.74 -18.86 -11.44
C LYS A 97 -3.90 -18.38 -10.55
N PRO A 98 -4.04 -17.06 -10.32
CA PRO A 98 -5.09 -16.53 -9.47
C PRO A 98 -6.46 -16.58 -10.17
N ASP A 99 -7.53 -16.74 -9.38
CA ASP A 99 -8.92 -16.58 -9.81
C ASP A 99 -9.36 -15.11 -9.73
N VAL A 100 -8.72 -14.33 -8.86
CA VAL A 100 -8.98 -12.89 -8.64
C VAL A 100 -7.66 -12.16 -8.44
N LEU A 101 -7.54 -10.99 -9.06
CA LEU A 101 -6.40 -10.10 -8.93
C LEU A 101 -6.80 -8.83 -8.19
N ILE A 102 -5.96 -8.40 -7.26
CA ILE A 102 -6.07 -7.08 -6.62
C ILE A 102 -4.74 -6.36 -6.84
N THR A 103 -4.78 -5.13 -7.35
CA THR A 103 -3.60 -4.27 -7.51
C THR A 103 -3.69 -3.05 -6.61
N GLU A 104 -2.56 -2.50 -6.22
CA GLU A 104 -2.47 -1.31 -5.35
C GLU A 104 -2.27 -0.05 -6.19
N GLY A 105 -3.28 0.82 -6.26
CA GLY A 105 -3.18 2.13 -6.92
C GLY A 105 -2.85 2.07 -8.42
N PHE A 106 -2.62 3.25 -9.00
CA PHE A 106 -2.21 3.40 -10.41
C PHE A 106 -0.68 3.40 -10.53
N PHE A 107 -0.02 2.31 -10.09
CA PHE A 107 1.42 2.13 -10.14
C PHE A 107 1.86 1.36 -11.40
N GLN A 108 3.17 1.18 -11.56
CA GLN A 108 3.78 0.53 -12.73
C GLN A 108 3.34 -0.92 -12.94
N TRP A 109 2.98 -1.62 -11.87
CA TRP A 109 2.48 -3.01 -11.94
C TRP A 109 1.06 -3.10 -12.49
N THR A 110 0.27 -2.07 -12.24
CA THR A 110 -1.18 -2.05 -12.55
C THR A 110 -1.49 -2.34 -14.02
N PRO A 111 -0.84 -1.70 -15.02
CA PRO A 111 -1.14 -2.00 -16.42
C PRO A 111 -0.86 -3.45 -16.83
N ILE A 112 0.20 -4.06 -16.26
CA ILE A 112 0.56 -5.45 -16.53
C ILE A 112 -0.48 -6.40 -15.92
N ILE A 113 -0.90 -6.13 -14.67
CA ILE A 113 -1.92 -6.92 -13.98
C ILE A 113 -3.26 -6.81 -14.71
N GLN A 114 -3.64 -5.61 -15.18
CA GLN A 114 -4.85 -5.41 -15.98
C GLN A 114 -4.81 -6.18 -17.29
N LEU A 115 -3.68 -6.13 -17.99
CA LEU A 115 -3.52 -6.86 -19.26
C LEU A 115 -3.59 -8.37 -19.03
N TYR A 116 -2.95 -8.86 -17.95
CA TYR A 116 -3.05 -10.27 -17.57
C TYR A 116 -4.52 -10.67 -17.30
N GLY A 117 -5.23 -9.88 -16.49
CA GLY A 117 -6.65 -10.11 -16.20
C GLY A 117 -7.51 -10.13 -17.45
N LEU A 118 -7.26 -9.24 -18.41
CA LEU A 118 -7.97 -9.17 -19.67
C LEU A 118 -7.73 -10.43 -20.53
N VAL A 119 -6.46 -10.84 -20.69
CA VAL A 119 -6.07 -12.00 -21.53
C VAL A 119 -6.57 -13.31 -20.95
N HIS A 120 -6.51 -13.46 -19.63
CA HIS A 120 -6.87 -14.71 -18.94
C HIS A 120 -8.30 -14.70 -18.36
N HIS A 121 -9.09 -13.65 -18.63
CA HIS A 121 -10.45 -13.47 -18.11
C HIS A 121 -10.54 -13.49 -16.58
N VAL A 122 -9.47 -13.04 -15.91
CA VAL A 122 -9.42 -12.94 -14.43
C VAL A 122 -9.87 -11.55 -14.01
N PRO A 123 -10.88 -11.41 -13.11
CA PRO A 123 -11.33 -10.10 -12.64
C PRO A 123 -10.24 -9.39 -11.85
N VAL A 124 -10.04 -8.09 -12.16
CA VAL A 124 -9.06 -7.23 -11.51
C VAL A 124 -9.77 -6.17 -10.68
N PHE A 125 -9.41 -6.09 -9.41
CA PHE A 125 -9.83 -5.05 -8.48
C PHE A 125 -8.65 -4.14 -8.15
N MET A 126 -8.94 -2.91 -7.69
CA MET A 126 -7.92 -1.98 -7.24
C MET A 126 -8.13 -1.61 -5.76
N GLY A 127 -7.09 -1.77 -4.94
CA GLY A 127 -6.98 -1.09 -3.65
C GLY A 127 -6.57 0.37 -3.87
N TYR A 128 -7.33 1.34 -3.35
CA TYR A 128 -7.04 2.75 -3.56
C TYR A 128 -7.33 3.59 -2.33
N GLU A 129 -6.39 4.49 -1.98
CA GLU A 129 -6.48 5.27 -0.74
C GLU A 129 -6.27 6.79 -0.93
N ARG A 130 -6.06 7.26 -2.18
CA ARG A 130 -5.81 8.67 -2.43
C ARG A 130 -7.12 9.46 -2.56
N THR A 131 -7.09 10.71 -2.10
CA THR A 131 -8.24 11.61 -2.03
C THR A 131 -8.10 12.77 -3.02
N LEU A 132 -9.15 13.57 -3.19
CA LEU A 132 -9.10 14.83 -3.95
C LEU A 132 -7.95 15.72 -3.50
N HIS A 133 -7.70 15.80 -2.19
CA HIS A 133 -6.60 16.63 -1.65
C HIS A 133 -5.23 16.11 -2.06
N THR A 134 -5.00 14.79 -1.98
CA THR A 134 -3.70 14.19 -2.34
C THR A 134 -3.44 14.18 -3.84
N GLU A 135 -4.49 14.21 -4.64
CA GLU A 135 -4.43 14.17 -6.10
C GLU A 135 -4.72 15.53 -6.77
N ARG A 136 -4.80 16.62 -5.97
CA ARG A 136 -5.12 17.98 -6.46
C ARG A 136 -4.21 18.52 -7.57
N ASN A 137 -2.96 18.05 -7.62
CA ASN A 137 -1.95 18.45 -8.60
C ASN A 137 -1.83 17.45 -9.76
N ASN A 138 -2.81 16.58 -9.97
CA ASN A 138 -2.77 15.63 -11.08
C ASN A 138 -2.91 16.35 -12.43
N SER A 139 -2.08 15.95 -13.38
CA SER A 139 -2.22 16.42 -14.76
C SER A 139 -3.47 15.83 -15.43
N LYS A 140 -4.03 16.58 -16.41
CA LYS A 140 -5.16 16.11 -17.22
C LYS A 140 -4.84 14.76 -17.91
N PHE A 141 -3.59 14.56 -18.31
CA PHE A 141 -3.13 13.31 -18.92
C PHE A 141 -3.24 12.13 -17.95
N LYS A 142 -2.81 12.29 -16.69
CA LYS A 142 -2.99 11.24 -15.66
C LYS A 142 -4.46 10.91 -15.43
N THR A 143 -5.32 11.92 -15.38
CA THR A 143 -6.76 11.71 -15.23
C THR A 143 -7.34 10.95 -16.42
N PHE A 144 -6.92 11.28 -17.64
CA PHE A 144 -7.35 10.59 -18.85
C PHE A 144 -6.91 9.12 -18.87
N THR A 145 -5.65 8.84 -18.55
CA THR A 145 -5.15 7.45 -18.47
C THR A 145 -5.88 6.63 -17.43
N ARG A 146 -6.20 7.22 -16.26
CA ARG A 146 -7.00 6.55 -15.22
C ARG A 146 -8.42 6.22 -15.67
N LYS A 147 -9.06 7.09 -16.46
CA LYS A 147 -10.38 6.82 -17.07
C LYS A 147 -10.34 5.65 -18.05
N ILE A 148 -9.25 5.50 -18.80
CA ILE A 148 -9.07 4.35 -19.67
C ILE A 148 -8.89 3.07 -18.84
N GLN A 149 -8.03 3.11 -17.84
CA GLN A 149 -7.76 1.98 -16.96
C GLN A 149 -9.00 1.54 -16.17
N ASP A 150 -9.91 2.47 -15.81
CA ASP A 150 -11.17 2.12 -15.13
C ASP A 150 -11.98 1.06 -15.88
N LYS A 151 -11.95 1.08 -17.21
CA LYS A 151 -12.68 0.10 -18.02
C LYS A 151 -12.23 -1.34 -17.81
N LEU A 152 -10.99 -1.53 -17.35
CA LEU A 152 -10.38 -2.83 -17.10
C LEU A 152 -10.52 -3.30 -15.64
N PHE A 153 -11.03 -2.43 -14.75
CA PHE A 153 -11.30 -2.81 -13.37
C PHE A 153 -12.72 -3.30 -13.16
N ARG A 154 -12.86 -4.39 -12.43
CA ARG A 154 -14.16 -4.88 -11.95
C ARG A 154 -14.69 -4.04 -10.80
N GLY A 155 -13.81 -3.49 -9.96
CA GLY A 155 -14.19 -2.64 -8.85
C GLY A 155 -12.99 -2.08 -8.09
N TYR A 156 -13.30 -1.22 -7.12
CA TYR A 156 -12.36 -0.52 -6.27
C TYR A 156 -12.64 -0.78 -4.80
N LEU A 157 -11.61 -1.14 -4.05
CA LEU A 157 -11.64 -1.28 -2.61
C LEU A 157 -11.00 -0.03 -2.01
N VAL A 158 -11.79 0.81 -1.36
CA VAL A 158 -11.35 2.11 -0.88
C VAL A 158 -11.45 2.23 0.63
N ASN A 159 -10.59 3.06 1.23
CA ASN A 159 -10.50 3.25 2.66
C ASN A 159 -11.55 4.22 3.25
N GLY A 160 -12.27 4.97 2.40
CA GLY A 160 -13.27 5.91 2.92
C GLY A 160 -13.99 6.74 1.86
N SER A 161 -14.91 7.57 2.33
CA SER A 161 -15.76 8.42 1.49
C SER A 161 -14.99 9.44 0.66
N GLU A 162 -13.89 9.99 1.17
CA GLU A 162 -13.08 10.97 0.43
C GLU A 162 -12.36 10.34 -0.77
N THR A 163 -11.91 9.09 -0.65
CA THR A 163 -11.35 8.33 -1.77
C THR A 163 -12.45 7.98 -2.79
N LYS A 164 -13.63 7.61 -2.31
CA LYS A 164 -14.79 7.40 -3.18
C LYS A 164 -15.13 8.65 -3.98
N LYS A 165 -15.23 9.83 -3.34
CA LYS A 165 -15.48 11.11 -4.01
C LYS A 165 -14.44 11.40 -5.10
N TYR A 166 -13.16 11.10 -4.84
CA TYR A 166 -12.12 11.27 -5.84
C TYR A 166 -12.36 10.37 -7.07
N LEU A 167 -12.62 9.08 -6.87
CA LEU A 167 -12.86 8.14 -7.97
C LEU A 167 -14.10 8.54 -8.79
N GLU A 168 -15.18 8.96 -8.13
CA GLU A 168 -16.37 9.49 -8.79
C GLU A 168 -16.07 10.74 -9.62
N SER A 169 -15.21 11.64 -9.11
CA SER A 169 -14.80 12.87 -9.83
C SER A 169 -14.03 12.61 -11.11
N ILE A 170 -13.34 11.46 -11.21
CA ILE A 170 -12.68 11.03 -12.43
C ILE A 170 -13.54 10.12 -13.32
N GLY A 171 -14.81 9.89 -12.95
CA GLY A 171 -15.81 9.20 -13.77
C GLY A 171 -16.00 7.72 -13.46
N VAL A 172 -15.48 7.21 -12.34
CA VAL A 172 -15.73 5.83 -11.91
C VAL A 172 -17.18 5.71 -11.42
N ALA A 173 -17.88 4.69 -11.90
CA ALA A 173 -19.27 4.47 -11.52
C ALA A 173 -19.39 4.08 -10.02
N PRO A 174 -20.31 4.70 -9.22
CA PRO A 174 -20.44 4.44 -7.79
C PRO A 174 -20.60 2.96 -7.43
N LYS A 175 -21.29 2.18 -8.26
CA LYS A 175 -21.49 0.74 -8.07
C LYS A 175 -20.22 -0.12 -8.13
N LYS A 176 -19.14 0.43 -8.66
CA LYS A 176 -17.82 -0.22 -8.68
C LYS A 176 -17.01 0.07 -7.41
N ILE A 177 -17.45 0.97 -6.53
CA ILE A 177 -16.64 1.46 -5.41
C ILE A 177 -17.18 0.88 -4.10
N PHE A 178 -16.33 0.09 -3.42
CA PHE A 178 -16.62 -0.58 -2.16
C PHE A 178 -15.78 0.03 -1.05
N ILE A 179 -16.42 0.60 -0.03
CA ILE A 179 -15.73 1.17 1.13
C ILE A 179 -15.46 0.05 2.12
N GLY A 180 -14.20 -0.34 2.28
CA GLY A 180 -13.77 -1.37 3.24
C GLY A 180 -13.19 -0.79 4.53
N GLY A 181 -12.99 0.52 4.57
CA GLY A 181 -12.25 1.16 5.66
C GLY A 181 -10.74 0.93 5.60
N MET A 182 -10.04 1.53 6.54
CA MET A 182 -8.61 1.34 6.73
C MET A 182 -8.41 0.50 7.99
N SER A 183 -7.73 -0.63 7.85
CA SER A 183 -7.40 -1.49 8.98
C SER A 183 -5.95 -1.33 9.38
N ALA A 184 -5.70 -1.41 10.69
CA ALA A 184 -4.39 -1.45 11.30
C ALA A 184 -4.33 -2.62 12.29
N ASP A 185 -3.15 -2.97 12.77
CA ASP A 185 -2.97 -3.99 13.79
C ASP A 185 -3.49 -3.52 15.16
N SER A 186 -4.80 -3.44 15.30
CA SER A 186 -5.46 -3.03 16.54
C SER A 186 -5.28 -4.04 17.67
N LYS A 187 -5.04 -5.32 17.33
CA LYS A 187 -4.78 -6.37 18.32
C LYS A 187 -3.36 -6.22 18.89
N GLY A 188 -2.35 -6.18 18.03
CA GLY A 188 -0.97 -6.00 18.46
C GLY A 188 -0.77 -4.71 19.26
N LEU A 189 -1.47 -3.62 18.89
CA LEU A 189 -1.45 -2.38 19.65
C LEU A 189 -2.08 -2.54 21.04
N ARG A 190 -3.21 -3.23 21.16
CA ARG A 190 -3.83 -3.54 22.46
C ARG A 190 -2.94 -4.41 23.32
N ASP A 191 -2.36 -5.46 22.75
CA ASP A 191 -1.46 -6.37 23.45
C ASP A 191 -0.22 -5.62 23.94
N ALA A 192 0.35 -4.73 23.13
CA ALA A 192 1.45 -3.86 23.51
C ALA A 192 1.06 -2.90 24.68
N ILE A 193 -0.12 -2.28 24.62
CA ILE A 193 -0.61 -1.39 25.68
C ILE A 193 -0.85 -2.19 26.97
N SER A 194 -1.41 -3.39 26.89
CA SER A 194 -1.69 -4.24 28.03
C SER A 194 -0.42 -4.73 28.75
N SER A 195 0.70 -4.78 28.04
CA SER A 195 2.01 -5.13 28.62
C SER A 195 2.66 -3.99 29.42
N TYR A 196 2.12 -2.75 29.34
CA TYR A 196 2.66 -1.61 30.06
C TYR A 196 2.23 -1.66 31.53
N THR A 197 3.21 -1.78 32.42
CA THR A 197 3.02 -1.69 33.87
C THR A 197 2.95 -0.24 34.36
N ASP A 198 2.44 -0.01 35.57
CA ASP A 198 2.45 1.34 36.14
C ASP A 198 3.88 1.86 36.38
N GLU A 199 4.82 0.97 36.67
CA GLU A 199 6.25 1.34 36.76
C GLU A 199 6.78 1.85 35.40
N SER A 200 6.39 1.22 34.30
CA SER A 200 6.76 1.69 32.95
C SER A 200 6.20 3.06 32.64
N LYS A 201 4.96 3.33 33.05
CA LYS A 201 4.32 4.64 32.92
C LYS A 201 5.03 5.72 33.75
N ASP A 202 5.42 5.40 34.96
CA ASP A 202 6.14 6.33 35.84
C ASP A 202 7.56 6.63 35.34
N LEU A 203 8.26 5.63 34.82
CA LEU A 203 9.54 5.83 34.13
C LEU A 203 9.41 6.74 32.91
N PHE A 204 8.34 6.55 32.14
CA PHE A 204 8.06 7.39 30.97
C PHE A 204 7.76 8.84 31.40
N LYS A 205 6.90 9.06 32.41
CA LYS A 205 6.62 10.39 32.96
C LYS A 205 7.88 11.10 33.46
N LYS A 206 8.72 10.38 34.23
CA LYS A 206 10.01 10.89 34.73
C LYS A 206 10.96 11.27 33.58
N LYS A 207 11.05 10.43 32.54
CA LYS A 207 11.90 10.70 31.38
C LYS A 207 11.56 12.01 30.68
N PHE A 208 10.29 12.38 30.63
CA PHE A 208 9.83 13.61 30.00
C PHE A 208 9.61 14.76 31.00
N GLN A 209 10.06 14.60 32.26
CA GLN A 209 9.96 15.60 33.33
C GLN A 209 8.55 16.20 33.46
N ARG A 210 7.52 15.36 33.40
CA ARG A 210 6.13 15.78 33.47
C ARG A 210 5.55 15.52 34.85
N GLY A 211 4.87 16.56 35.42
CA GLY A 211 4.00 16.40 36.57
C GLY A 211 2.76 15.54 36.22
N GLU A 212 1.96 15.22 37.23
CA GLU A 212 0.80 14.35 37.10
C GLU A 212 -0.22 14.81 36.02
N ASP A 213 -0.38 16.13 35.84
CA ASP A 213 -1.34 16.75 34.93
C ASP A 213 -0.71 17.17 33.59
N GLY A 214 0.52 16.77 33.29
CA GLY A 214 1.23 17.16 32.07
C GLY A 214 0.74 16.44 30.81
N LEU A 215 0.30 17.19 29.79
CA LEU A 215 -0.04 16.63 28.49
C LEU A 215 1.21 16.43 27.63
N ILE A 216 1.27 15.30 26.92
CA ILE A 216 2.30 14.98 25.94
C ILE A 216 1.67 14.96 24.57
N TYR A 217 2.12 15.85 23.66
CA TYR A 217 1.74 15.83 22.26
C TYR A 217 2.78 15.04 21.48
N LEU A 218 2.37 13.91 20.91
CA LEU A 218 3.22 13.07 20.08
C LEU A 218 2.87 13.24 18.61
N PHE A 219 3.86 13.57 17.81
CA PHE A 219 3.76 13.49 16.35
C PHE A 219 4.60 12.31 15.84
N THR A 220 3.94 11.41 15.09
CA THR A 220 4.61 10.31 14.40
C THR A 220 4.45 10.50 12.89
N GLY A 221 5.55 10.69 12.16
CA GLY A 221 5.52 10.88 10.72
C GLY A 221 6.76 11.58 10.17
N GLN A 222 6.79 11.72 8.85
CA GLN A 222 7.85 12.48 8.18
C GLN A 222 7.67 13.98 8.45
N LEU A 223 8.77 14.67 8.74
CA LEU A 223 8.79 16.14 8.92
C LEU A 223 8.79 16.83 7.55
N ILE A 224 7.64 16.89 6.92
CA ILE A 224 7.43 17.49 5.60
C ILE A 224 6.24 18.44 5.64
N THR A 225 6.23 19.48 4.79
CA THR A 225 5.19 20.51 4.70
C THR A 225 3.78 19.92 4.57
N ARG A 226 3.61 18.83 3.82
CA ARG A 226 2.31 18.15 3.66
C ARG A 226 1.69 17.66 4.97
N LYS A 227 2.51 17.45 6.01
CA LYS A 227 2.05 16.97 7.33
C LYS A 227 1.69 18.12 8.28
N GLY A 228 1.85 19.37 7.84
CA GLY A 228 1.42 20.56 8.60
C GLY A 228 2.27 20.88 9.84
N ILE A 229 3.49 20.34 9.93
CA ILE A 229 4.39 20.55 11.08
C ILE A 229 5.27 21.78 10.86
N ILE A 230 5.50 22.12 9.60
CA ILE A 230 6.24 23.30 9.20
C ILE A 230 5.21 24.29 8.64
N PRO A 231 5.10 25.50 9.19
CA PRO A 231 4.20 26.52 8.70
C PRO A 231 4.50 26.94 7.26
#